data_97a9cc39d8fe6da62f7d6bed7272aab1
#
_entry.id   97a9cc39d8fe6da62f7d6bed7272aab1
#
_cell.length_a   1.000
_cell.length_b   1.000
_cell.length_c   1.000
_cell.angle_alpha   90.00
_cell.angle_beta   90.00
_cell.angle_gamma   90.00
#
_symmetry.space_group_name_H-M   'P 1'
#
loop_
_entity.id
_entity.type
_entity.pdbx_description
1 polymer ?
#
loop_
_entity_poly.entity_id
_entity_poly.type
_entity_poly.pdbx_seq_one_letter_code
_entity_poly.pdbx_strand_id
1 'polypeptide(L)'
;MITRSKWFFHPILVFIFSIVALAVSLFLYIYWYMEVSIGLKTLVRRFNLDPDQVLASQTWVVILVISILVGLILAGIFIIFVYNQKLVQLYRLQHNFINNFTHEMKTPVTSLKLYLETFLKHNLSRDDQLKYIHYMIQDADRLSDNTTRILNLARIESRNYEGELVMSDLVQTVEGFYDNNAHLFRNCEITIHNPSGQSFPYRINPSLFEMLLMNLLTNAIKYNESGIPKVDITFEPQKRGLYIRFEDNGIGIKKGETKKIFRKFYQVGRSDNMSARGTGLGLYLVQSIARIHKGRISAWSEGEGKGSAFTLILPLRTSLIPDPAKQQGRKIKG
;
A
#
# COMPACT_ATOMS: atom_id res chain seq x y z
N MET A 1 3.39 31.84 -11.41
CA MET A 1 3.12 32.09 -12.85
C MET A 1 3.28 30.78 -13.59
N ILE A 2 2.22 29.97 -13.69
CA ILE A 2 2.25 28.65 -14.37
C ILE A 2 2.01 28.93 -15.84
N THR A 3 3.06 28.75 -16.63
CA THR A 3 3.10 29.05 -18.07
C THR A 3 2.04 28.26 -18.83
N ARG A 4 1.23 28.96 -19.61
CA ARG A 4 0.18 28.48 -20.54
C ARG A 4 0.64 27.37 -21.52
N SER A 5 1.94 27.14 -21.66
CA SER A 5 2.54 26.13 -22.53
C SER A 5 2.34 24.66 -22.07
N LYS A 6 2.05 24.41 -20.80
CA LYS A 6 1.88 23.03 -20.30
C LYS A 6 0.49 22.42 -20.54
N TRP A 7 -0.47 23.16 -21.01
CA TRP A 7 -1.83 22.68 -21.25
C TRP A 7 -1.93 21.80 -22.50
N PHE A 8 -1.19 22.10 -23.56
CA PHE A 8 -1.16 21.30 -24.79
C PHE A 8 -0.55 19.93 -24.64
N PHE A 9 0.33 19.71 -23.65
CA PHE A 9 0.97 18.43 -23.35
C PHE A 9 0.30 17.68 -22.18
N HIS A 10 -0.93 18.07 -21.83
CA HIS A 10 -1.63 17.31 -20.80
C HIS A 10 -1.96 15.90 -21.32
N PRO A 11 -1.58 14.80 -20.64
CA PRO A 11 -1.74 13.44 -21.14
C PRO A 11 -3.16 13.10 -21.60
N ILE A 12 -4.17 13.69 -20.96
CA ILE A 12 -5.58 13.51 -21.33
C ILE A 12 -5.87 14.14 -22.69
N LEU A 13 -5.35 15.34 -22.98
CA LEU A 13 -5.56 16.01 -24.26
C LEU A 13 -4.88 15.25 -25.40
N VAL A 14 -3.64 14.80 -25.17
CA VAL A 14 -2.92 13.97 -26.15
C VAL A 14 -3.68 12.68 -26.43
N PHE A 15 -4.21 12.01 -25.38
CA PHE A 15 -5.01 10.81 -25.51
C PHE A 15 -6.30 11.05 -26.32
N ILE A 16 -7.07 12.10 -26.00
CA ILE A 16 -8.29 12.46 -26.73
C ILE A 16 -7.96 12.78 -28.20
N PHE A 17 -6.92 13.58 -28.42
CA PHE A 17 -6.49 13.94 -29.79
C PHE A 17 -6.09 12.72 -30.61
N SER A 18 -5.37 11.74 -29.99
CA SER A 18 -4.99 10.49 -30.67
C SER A 18 -6.20 9.66 -31.06
N ILE A 19 -7.22 9.57 -30.19
CA ILE A 19 -8.48 8.87 -30.50
C ILE A 19 -9.18 9.54 -31.67
N VAL A 20 -9.33 10.86 -31.63
CA VAL A 20 -10.00 11.63 -32.69
C VAL A 20 -9.24 11.49 -34.02
N ALA A 21 -7.92 11.62 -34.00
CA ALA A 21 -7.09 11.49 -35.22
C ALA A 21 -7.21 10.07 -35.84
N LEU A 22 -7.21 9.02 -35.02
CA LEU A 22 -7.41 7.64 -35.49
C LEU A 22 -8.83 7.43 -36.07
N ALA A 23 -9.85 7.96 -35.40
CA ALA A 23 -11.24 7.86 -35.86
C ALA A 23 -11.43 8.58 -37.23
N VAL A 24 -10.86 9.77 -37.37
CA VAL A 24 -10.88 10.54 -38.63
C VAL A 24 -10.10 9.81 -39.72
N SER A 25 -8.94 9.27 -39.41
CA SER A 25 -8.12 8.46 -40.34
C SER A 25 -8.86 7.24 -40.86
N LEU A 26 -9.52 6.50 -39.96
CA LEU A 26 -10.32 5.31 -40.32
C LEU A 26 -11.50 5.72 -41.21
N PHE A 27 -12.22 6.81 -40.86
CA PHE A 27 -13.35 7.31 -41.63
C PHE A 27 -12.91 7.70 -43.06
N LEU A 28 -11.82 8.48 -43.18
CA LEU A 28 -11.29 8.89 -44.49
C LEU A 28 -10.85 7.68 -45.33
N TYR A 29 -10.20 6.69 -44.68
CA TYR A 29 -9.78 5.48 -45.38
C TYR A 29 -10.99 4.72 -45.94
N ILE A 30 -12.03 4.49 -45.14
CA ILE A 30 -13.25 3.79 -45.57
C ILE A 30 -13.93 4.57 -46.71
N TYR A 31 -14.04 5.91 -46.57
CA TYR A 31 -14.64 6.78 -47.56
C TYR A 31 -13.90 6.66 -48.91
N TRP A 32 -12.59 6.89 -48.93
CA TRP A 32 -11.76 6.78 -50.13
C TRP A 32 -11.78 5.38 -50.75
N TYR A 33 -11.74 4.35 -49.93
CA TYR A 33 -11.79 2.97 -50.41
C TYR A 33 -13.14 2.66 -51.09
N MET A 34 -14.24 3.13 -50.54
CA MET A 34 -15.57 2.97 -51.17
C MET A 34 -15.65 3.71 -52.50
N GLU A 35 -15.15 4.92 -52.57
CA GLU A 35 -15.18 5.77 -53.78
C GLU A 35 -14.34 5.13 -54.90
N VAL A 36 -13.14 4.68 -54.57
CA VAL A 36 -12.27 3.96 -55.53
C VAL A 36 -12.94 2.67 -56.02
N SER A 37 -13.56 1.88 -55.13
CA SER A 37 -14.25 0.66 -55.44
C SER A 37 -15.45 0.89 -56.39
N ILE A 38 -16.22 1.95 -56.16
CA ILE A 38 -17.34 2.33 -57.05
C ILE A 38 -16.82 2.76 -58.41
N GLY A 39 -15.76 3.60 -58.45
CA GLY A 39 -15.11 4.03 -59.67
C GLY A 39 -14.60 2.84 -60.51
N LEU A 40 -13.95 1.88 -59.88
CA LEU A 40 -13.43 0.67 -60.49
C LEU A 40 -14.55 -0.21 -61.08
N LYS A 41 -15.65 -0.42 -60.36
CA LYS A 41 -16.85 -1.14 -60.84
C LYS A 41 -17.45 -0.45 -62.06
N THR A 42 -17.46 0.88 -62.14
CA THR A 42 -17.99 1.65 -63.26
C THR A 42 -17.10 1.51 -64.48
N LEU A 43 -15.78 1.50 -64.30
CA LEU A 43 -14.82 1.25 -65.39
C LEU A 43 -14.93 -0.18 -65.94
N VAL A 44 -15.00 -1.19 -65.08
CA VAL A 44 -15.19 -2.60 -65.45
C VAL A 44 -16.44 -2.78 -66.31
N ARG A 45 -17.57 -2.16 -65.92
CA ARG A 45 -18.82 -2.16 -66.72
C ARG A 45 -18.68 -1.46 -68.06
N ARG A 46 -17.97 -0.31 -68.10
CA ARG A 46 -17.84 0.49 -69.31
C ARG A 46 -16.95 -0.16 -70.39
N PHE A 47 -15.95 -0.93 -69.96
CA PHE A 47 -14.99 -1.58 -70.84
C PHE A 47 -15.27 -3.07 -71.02
N ASN A 48 -16.39 -3.61 -70.53
CA ASN A 48 -16.79 -5.00 -70.61
C ASN A 48 -15.71 -5.98 -70.17
N LEU A 49 -14.95 -5.60 -69.13
CA LEU A 49 -13.90 -6.43 -68.52
C LEU A 49 -14.53 -7.50 -67.61
N ASP A 50 -13.84 -8.64 -67.47
CA ASP A 50 -14.26 -9.69 -66.56
C ASP A 50 -14.18 -9.17 -65.09
N PRO A 51 -15.32 -9.10 -64.36
CA PRO A 51 -15.35 -8.60 -62.96
C PRO A 51 -14.49 -9.41 -62.04
N ASP A 52 -14.39 -10.72 -62.24
CA ASP A 52 -13.68 -11.63 -61.33
C ASP A 52 -12.14 -11.49 -61.42
N GLN A 53 -11.62 -10.96 -62.54
CA GLN A 53 -10.20 -10.70 -62.72
C GLN A 53 -9.76 -9.33 -62.19
N VAL A 54 -10.69 -8.35 -62.09
CA VAL A 54 -10.37 -6.97 -61.72
C VAL A 54 -10.81 -6.64 -60.28
N LEU A 55 -11.84 -7.33 -59.77
CA LEU A 55 -12.47 -7.06 -58.49
C LEU A 55 -12.20 -8.16 -57.42
N ALA A 56 -11.12 -8.90 -57.59
CA ALA A 56 -10.80 -10.09 -56.76
C ALA A 56 -10.61 -9.81 -55.25
N SER A 57 -10.54 -8.55 -54.79
CA SER A 57 -10.42 -8.32 -53.37
C SER A 57 -11.78 -8.15 -52.67
N GLN A 58 -12.02 -9.01 -51.67
CA GLN A 58 -13.20 -8.92 -50.81
C GLN A 58 -13.10 -7.65 -49.95
N THR A 59 -13.74 -6.58 -50.37
CA THR A 59 -13.73 -5.25 -49.68
C THR A 59 -13.96 -5.32 -48.18
N TRP A 60 -14.86 -6.18 -47.76
CA TRP A 60 -15.18 -6.37 -46.35
C TRP A 60 -14.00 -6.90 -45.51
N VAL A 61 -13.11 -7.75 -46.09
CA VAL A 61 -11.92 -8.30 -45.45
C VAL A 61 -10.93 -7.18 -45.13
N VAL A 62 -10.72 -6.28 -46.12
CA VAL A 62 -9.80 -5.13 -45.94
C VAL A 62 -10.29 -4.18 -44.84
N ILE A 63 -11.59 -3.86 -44.87
CA ILE A 63 -12.21 -3.02 -43.81
C ILE A 63 -12.09 -3.69 -42.43
N LEU A 64 -12.35 -4.99 -42.38
CA LEU A 64 -12.26 -5.76 -41.12
C LEU A 64 -10.83 -5.75 -40.56
N VAL A 65 -9.82 -6.04 -41.39
CA VAL A 65 -8.41 -6.07 -40.98
C VAL A 65 -7.97 -4.70 -40.43
N ILE A 66 -8.33 -3.62 -41.13
CA ILE A 66 -7.96 -2.26 -40.71
C ILE A 66 -8.69 -1.87 -39.42
N SER A 67 -9.98 -2.24 -39.29
CA SER A 67 -10.73 -2.00 -38.08
C SER A 67 -10.13 -2.72 -36.87
N ILE A 68 -9.66 -3.95 -37.04
CA ILE A 68 -8.93 -4.70 -36.00
C ILE A 68 -7.62 -4.00 -35.64
N LEU A 69 -6.82 -3.59 -36.64
CA LEU A 69 -5.55 -2.88 -36.41
C LEU A 69 -5.75 -1.57 -35.63
N VAL A 70 -6.74 -0.77 -36.05
CA VAL A 70 -7.08 0.47 -35.33
C VAL A 70 -7.54 0.17 -33.90
N GLY A 71 -8.34 -0.88 -33.70
CA GLY A 71 -8.76 -1.33 -32.37
C GLY A 71 -7.57 -1.72 -31.47
N LEU A 72 -6.60 -2.45 -32.03
CA LEU A 72 -5.37 -2.81 -31.31
C LEU A 72 -4.51 -1.59 -30.94
N ILE A 73 -4.38 -0.61 -31.85
CA ILE A 73 -3.65 0.63 -31.58
C ILE A 73 -4.35 1.43 -30.47
N LEU A 74 -5.67 1.56 -30.52
CA LEU A 74 -6.46 2.23 -29.49
C LEU A 74 -6.31 1.56 -28.12
N ALA A 75 -6.37 0.22 -28.10
CA ALA A 75 -6.14 -0.54 -26.85
C ALA A 75 -4.72 -0.31 -26.30
N GLY A 76 -3.71 -0.29 -27.18
CA GLY A 76 -2.32 0.03 -26.78
C GLY A 76 -2.18 1.43 -26.17
N ILE A 77 -2.74 2.44 -26.85
CA ILE A 77 -2.74 3.83 -26.35
C ILE A 77 -3.46 3.94 -25.00
N PHE A 78 -4.60 3.25 -24.85
CA PHE A 78 -5.34 3.23 -23.59
C PHE A 78 -4.53 2.61 -22.44
N ILE A 79 -3.85 1.48 -22.70
CA ILE A 79 -2.98 0.82 -21.71
C ILE A 79 -1.85 1.76 -21.30
N ILE A 80 -1.17 2.40 -22.26
CA ILE A 80 -0.09 3.36 -21.98
C ILE A 80 -0.62 4.56 -21.16
N PHE A 81 -1.80 5.06 -21.50
CA PHE A 81 -2.43 6.15 -20.76
C PHE A 81 -2.69 5.77 -19.30
N VAL A 82 -3.32 4.62 -19.05
CA VAL A 82 -3.59 4.12 -17.69
C VAL A 82 -2.29 3.90 -16.91
N TYR A 83 -1.27 3.34 -17.56
CA TYR A 83 0.04 3.13 -16.96
C TYR A 83 0.71 4.45 -16.57
N ASN A 84 0.67 5.44 -17.46
CA ASN A 84 1.23 6.78 -17.22
C ASN A 84 0.53 7.48 -16.04
N GLN A 85 -0.81 7.39 -15.95
CA GLN A 85 -1.56 7.94 -14.81
C GLN A 85 -1.14 7.31 -13.47
N LYS A 86 -0.93 5.98 -13.44
CA LYS A 86 -0.42 5.29 -12.25
C LYS A 86 1.00 5.73 -11.90
N LEU A 87 1.86 5.90 -12.89
CA LEU A 87 3.24 6.35 -12.70
C LEU A 87 3.29 7.76 -12.11
N VAL A 88 2.52 8.71 -12.66
CA VAL A 88 2.42 10.08 -12.14
C VAL A 88 1.91 10.09 -10.70
N GLN A 89 0.90 9.26 -10.38
CA GLN A 89 0.41 9.13 -9.01
C GLN A 89 1.51 8.61 -8.07
N LEU A 90 2.28 7.60 -8.50
CA LEU A 90 3.40 7.06 -7.71
C LEU A 90 4.48 8.12 -7.48
N TYR A 91 4.86 8.88 -8.51
CA TYR A 91 5.82 9.98 -8.39
C TYR A 91 5.35 11.04 -7.39
N ARG A 92 4.08 11.43 -7.43
CA ARG A 92 3.52 12.39 -6.46
C ARG A 92 3.59 11.87 -5.04
N LEU A 93 3.24 10.60 -4.82
CA LEU A 93 3.33 9.97 -3.50
C LEU A 93 4.78 9.93 -2.99
N GLN A 94 5.72 9.57 -3.85
CA GLN A 94 7.16 9.54 -3.53
C GLN A 94 7.69 10.95 -3.22
N HIS A 95 7.37 11.94 -4.02
CA HIS A 95 7.78 13.33 -3.80
C HIS A 95 7.24 13.88 -2.47
N ASN A 96 5.97 13.62 -2.21
CA ASN A 96 5.33 13.98 -0.96
C ASN A 96 6.00 13.31 0.26
N PHE A 97 6.37 12.03 0.11
CA PHE A 97 7.12 11.32 1.14
C PHE A 97 8.47 11.99 1.41
N ILE A 98 9.26 12.27 0.36
CA ILE A 98 10.58 12.92 0.50
C ILE A 98 10.43 14.25 1.23
N ASN A 99 9.47 15.08 0.84
CA ASN A 99 9.24 16.37 1.47
C ASN A 99 8.88 16.21 2.95
N ASN A 100 7.94 15.32 3.28
CA ASN A 100 7.54 15.11 4.68
C ASN A 100 8.66 14.52 5.51
N PHE A 101 9.37 13.52 4.96
CA PHE A 101 10.50 12.93 5.64
C PHE A 101 11.58 13.96 5.93
N THR A 102 11.90 14.81 4.94
CA THR A 102 12.85 15.91 5.12
C THR A 102 12.39 16.87 6.23
N HIS A 103 11.11 17.19 6.29
CA HIS A 103 10.55 18.01 7.36
C HIS A 103 10.59 17.31 8.72
N GLU A 104 10.22 16.04 8.80
CA GLU A 104 10.28 15.25 10.04
C GLU A 104 11.71 15.05 10.56
N MET A 105 12.71 15.06 9.67
CA MET A 105 14.14 15.05 10.06
C MET A 105 14.66 16.44 10.44
N LYS A 106 14.25 17.48 9.73
CA LYS A 106 14.73 18.84 9.97
C LYS A 106 14.32 19.37 11.34
N THR A 107 13.10 19.08 11.80
CA THR A 107 12.56 19.56 13.07
C THR A 107 13.43 19.13 14.27
N PRO A 108 13.68 17.84 14.54
CA PRO A 108 14.51 17.43 15.67
C PRO A 108 15.96 17.91 15.54
N VAL A 109 16.52 17.96 14.31
CA VAL A 109 17.87 18.53 14.10
C VAL A 109 17.92 20.00 14.48
N THR A 110 16.89 20.77 14.12
CA THR A 110 16.81 22.20 14.46
C THR A 110 16.63 22.41 15.96
N SER A 111 15.81 21.59 16.63
CA SER A 111 15.63 21.62 18.08
C SER A 111 16.92 21.27 18.81
N LEU A 112 17.61 20.20 18.41
CA LEU A 112 18.93 19.83 18.96
C LEU A 112 19.93 20.98 18.84
N LYS A 113 20.01 21.60 17.66
CA LYS A 113 20.89 22.75 17.44
C LYS A 113 20.55 23.91 18.38
N LEU A 114 19.25 24.22 18.52
CA LEU A 114 18.78 25.30 19.39
C LEU A 114 19.14 25.04 20.87
N TYR A 115 18.93 23.80 21.35
CA TYR A 115 19.30 23.46 22.73
C TYR A 115 20.81 23.55 22.95
N LEU A 116 21.62 23.07 22.02
CA LEU A 116 23.09 23.21 22.09
C LEU A 116 23.53 24.66 22.05
N GLU A 117 22.94 25.51 21.21
CA GLU A 117 23.21 26.95 21.19
C GLU A 117 22.79 27.62 22.49
N THR A 118 21.70 27.17 23.13
CA THR A 118 21.26 27.67 24.44
C THR A 118 22.28 27.35 25.53
N PHE A 119 22.84 26.14 25.52
CA PHE A 119 23.92 25.74 26.43
C PHE A 119 25.18 26.61 26.26
N LEU A 120 25.51 26.99 25.01
CA LEU A 120 26.67 27.83 24.74
C LEU A 120 26.48 29.29 25.13
N LYS A 121 25.26 29.83 25.07
CA LYS A 121 24.98 31.24 25.24
C LYS A 121 24.53 31.62 26.66
N HIS A 122 24.02 30.66 27.44
CA HIS A 122 23.40 30.90 28.72
C HIS A 122 23.96 29.98 29.82
N ASN A 123 24.18 30.55 31.01
CA ASN A 123 24.44 29.77 32.22
C ASN A 123 23.12 29.24 32.75
N LEU A 124 22.82 28.00 32.45
CA LEU A 124 21.57 27.32 32.83
C LEU A 124 21.68 26.74 34.24
N SER A 125 20.56 26.76 34.97
CA SER A 125 20.42 26.01 36.22
C SER A 125 20.60 24.52 35.98
N ARG A 126 20.97 23.75 37.01
CA ARG A 126 21.13 22.30 36.87
C ARG A 126 19.84 21.61 36.40
N ASP A 127 18.70 22.08 36.89
CA ASP A 127 17.39 21.52 36.50
C ASP A 127 17.05 21.81 35.06
N ASP A 128 17.33 23.03 34.57
CA ASP A 128 17.14 23.36 33.14
C ASP A 128 18.09 22.57 32.25
N GLN A 129 19.36 22.40 32.68
CA GLN A 129 20.31 21.53 31.92
C GLN A 129 19.76 20.13 31.76
N LEU A 130 19.29 19.48 32.84
CA LEU A 130 18.72 18.14 32.80
C LEU A 130 17.48 18.06 31.89
N LYS A 131 16.62 19.08 31.97
CA LYS A 131 15.43 19.19 31.13
C LYS A 131 15.77 19.25 29.63
N TYR A 132 16.70 20.12 29.25
CA TYR A 132 17.12 20.25 27.84
C TYR A 132 17.88 18.99 27.36
N ILE A 133 18.71 18.38 28.19
CA ILE A 133 19.35 17.10 27.85
C ILE A 133 18.30 16.03 27.56
N HIS A 134 17.24 15.96 28.39
CA HIS A 134 16.16 15.01 28.16
C HIS A 134 15.44 15.25 26.82
N TYR A 135 15.19 16.52 26.47
CA TYR A 135 14.62 16.87 25.17
C TYR A 135 15.56 16.51 24.01
N MET A 136 16.87 16.71 24.16
CA MET A 136 17.87 16.33 23.16
C MET A 136 17.90 14.81 22.94
N ILE A 137 17.81 14.03 24.02
CA ILE A 137 17.74 12.56 23.93
C ILE A 137 16.47 12.14 23.16
N GLN A 138 15.30 12.70 23.50
CA GLN A 138 14.05 12.41 22.78
C GLN A 138 14.12 12.74 21.29
N ASP A 139 14.72 13.85 20.92
CA ASP A 139 14.87 14.23 19.52
C ASP A 139 15.89 13.34 18.77
N ALA A 140 16.96 12.92 19.46
CA ALA A 140 17.93 11.96 18.92
C ALA A 140 17.28 10.56 18.70
N ASP A 141 16.46 10.09 19.64
CA ASP A 141 15.72 8.83 19.52
C ASP A 141 14.74 8.88 18.35
N ARG A 142 14.02 9.99 18.17
CA ARG A 142 13.12 10.19 16.99
C ARG A 142 13.89 10.11 15.67
N LEU A 143 15.09 10.70 15.59
CA LEU A 143 15.95 10.62 14.39
C LEU A 143 16.38 9.18 14.11
N SER A 144 16.81 8.46 15.15
CA SER A 144 17.21 7.07 15.08
C SER A 144 16.06 6.18 14.58
N ASP A 145 14.87 6.33 15.15
CA ASP A 145 13.67 5.60 14.74
C ASP A 145 13.30 5.84 13.30
N ASN A 146 13.31 7.11 12.85
CA ASN A 146 12.98 7.46 11.47
C ASN A 146 14.00 6.86 10.49
N THR A 147 15.30 6.89 10.84
CA THR A 147 16.36 6.29 10.03
C THR A 147 16.21 4.77 9.95
N THR A 148 15.95 4.13 11.08
CA THR A 148 15.74 2.68 11.18
C THR A 148 14.55 2.22 10.33
N ARG A 149 13.45 2.97 10.32
CA ARG A 149 12.27 2.69 9.47
C ARG A 149 12.63 2.68 7.99
N ILE A 150 13.46 3.60 7.53
CA ILE A 150 13.90 3.65 6.11
C ILE A 150 14.83 2.51 5.78
N LEU A 151 15.80 2.22 6.65
CA LEU A 151 16.72 1.10 6.44
C LEU A 151 15.97 -0.23 6.37
N ASN A 152 14.99 -0.43 7.24
CA ASN A 152 14.15 -1.63 7.23
C ASN A 152 13.29 -1.71 5.97
N LEU A 153 12.75 -0.57 5.51
CA LEU A 153 12.04 -0.51 4.22
C LEU A 153 12.95 -0.94 3.07
N ALA A 154 14.17 -0.38 2.99
CA ALA A 154 15.13 -0.70 1.95
C ALA A 154 15.53 -2.18 1.98
N ARG A 155 15.76 -2.75 3.17
CA ARG A 155 16.07 -4.18 3.35
C ARG A 155 14.91 -5.08 2.89
N ILE A 156 13.67 -4.75 3.24
CA ILE A 156 12.47 -5.51 2.85
C ILE A 156 12.25 -5.44 1.33
N GLU A 157 12.53 -4.30 0.68
CA GLU A 157 12.38 -4.11 -0.76
C GLU A 157 13.49 -4.77 -1.60
N SER A 158 14.67 -4.97 -1.03
CA SER A 158 15.83 -5.55 -1.73
C SER A 158 15.68 -7.04 -1.99
N ARG A 159 14.53 -7.63 -2.17
CA ARG A 159 14.26 -9.06 -2.48
C ARG A 159 15.22 -10.13 -1.87
N ASN A 160 16.31 -9.69 -1.27
CA ASN A 160 17.36 -10.48 -0.64
C ASN A 160 17.27 -10.44 0.89
N TYR A 161 16.05 -10.24 1.43
CA TYR A 161 15.89 -10.38 2.87
C TYR A 161 15.93 -11.86 3.24
N GLU A 162 17.14 -12.39 3.39
CA GLU A 162 17.41 -13.74 3.93
C GLU A 162 17.45 -13.69 5.47
N GLY A 163 16.41 -13.11 6.08
CA GLY A 163 16.29 -13.16 7.53
C GLY A 163 15.98 -14.59 8.00
N GLU A 164 16.70 -15.05 9.01
CA GLU A 164 16.45 -16.36 9.59
C GLU A 164 15.04 -16.45 10.18
N LEU A 165 14.27 -17.44 9.71
CA LEU A 165 12.95 -17.74 10.23
C LEU A 165 13.07 -18.81 11.32
N VAL A 166 12.80 -18.44 12.56
CA VAL A 166 12.81 -19.36 13.70
C VAL A 166 11.39 -19.80 14.06
N MET A 167 11.26 -21.00 14.62
CA MET A 167 9.98 -21.49 15.11
C MET A 167 9.66 -20.81 16.44
N SER A 168 8.57 -20.09 16.51
CA SER A 168 8.13 -19.36 17.71
C SER A 168 6.63 -19.55 17.93
N ASP A 169 6.20 -19.58 19.18
CA ASP A 169 4.79 -19.51 19.52
C ASP A 169 4.30 -18.08 19.35
N LEU A 170 3.27 -17.90 18.52
CA LEU A 170 2.77 -16.56 18.20
C LEU A 170 2.08 -15.88 19.39
N VAL A 171 1.42 -16.63 20.28
CA VAL A 171 0.81 -16.07 21.49
C VAL A 171 1.89 -15.53 22.41
N GLN A 172 2.87 -16.38 22.75
CA GLN A 172 3.99 -16.00 23.60
C GLN A 172 4.82 -14.85 22.99
N THR A 173 4.94 -14.80 21.65
CA THR A 173 5.64 -13.73 20.97
C THR A 173 4.92 -12.39 21.12
N VAL A 174 3.59 -12.37 21.03
CA VAL A 174 2.78 -11.14 21.18
C VAL A 174 2.75 -10.70 22.64
N GLU A 175 2.55 -11.63 23.58
CA GLU A 175 2.58 -11.37 25.02
C GLU A 175 3.95 -10.84 25.47
N GLY A 176 5.03 -11.54 25.12
CA GLY A 176 6.40 -11.12 25.43
C GLY A 176 6.79 -9.78 24.82
N PHE A 177 6.33 -9.50 23.58
CA PHE A 177 6.49 -8.17 22.97
C PHE A 177 5.80 -7.08 23.79
N TYR A 178 4.56 -7.32 24.22
CA TYR A 178 3.81 -6.37 25.03
C TYR A 178 4.49 -6.13 26.38
N ASP A 179 4.88 -7.18 27.09
CA ASP A 179 5.53 -7.09 28.40
C ASP A 179 6.85 -6.29 28.32
N ASN A 180 7.68 -6.58 27.32
CA ASN A 180 8.96 -5.88 27.11
C ASN A 180 8.79 -4.40 26.75
N ASN A 181 7.65 -4.02 26.14
CA ASN A 181 7.37 -2.68 25.69
C ASN A 181 6.24 -1.99 26.47
N ALA A 182 5.80 -2.51 27.61
CA ALA A 182 4.68 -2.00 28.40
C ALA A 182 4.83 -0.52 28.76
N HIS A 183 6.07 -0.05 28.93
CA HIS A 183 6.37 1.36 29.20
C HIS A 183 5.95 2.32 28.08
N LEU A 184 5.90 1.86 26.81
CA LEU A 184 5.44 2.65 25.66
C LEU A 184 3.91 2.73 25.57
N PHE A 185 3.21 1.78 26.20
CA PHE A 185 1.76 1.61 26.14
C PHE A 185 1.02 1.97 27.42
N ARG A 186 1.68 2.70 28.37
CA ARG A 186 1.12 3.03 29.71
C ARG A 186 -0.25 3.72 29.65
N ASN A 187 -0.51 4.48 28.60
CA ASN A 187 -1.77 5.20 28.41
C ASN A 187 -2.69 4.52 27.40
N CYS A 188 -2.54 3.22 27.19
CA CYS A 188 -3.32 2.41 26.27
C CYS A 188 -3.76 1.13 26.97
N GLU A 189 -5.02 0.75 26.87
CA GLU A 189 -5.53 -0.54 27.33
C GLU A 189 -5.35 -1.56 26.22
N ILE A 190 -4.46 -2.55 26.43
CA ILE A 190 -4.22 -3.63 25.48
C ILE A 190 -4.65 -4.93 26.14
N THR A 191 -5.57 -5.65 25.48
CA THR A 191 -6.08 -6.94 25.92
C THR A 191 -5.73 -8.02 24.89
N ILE A 192 -5.17 -9.15 25.37
CA ILE A 192 -4.81 -10.27 24.50
C ILE A 192 -5.73 -11.44 24.80
N HIS A 193 -6.46 -11.90 23.79
CA HIS A 193 -7.45 -12.95 23.88
C HIS A 193 -7.00 -14.19 23.09
N ASN A 194 -6.79 -15.29 23.77
CA ASN A 194 -6.59 -16.61 23.16
C ASN A 194 -7.70 -17.57 23.64
N PRO A 195 -8.92 -17.45 23.08
CA PRO A 195 -10.07 -18.23 23.56
C PRO A 195 -9.90 -19.74 23.38
N SER A 196 -9.02 -20.18 22.48
CA SER A 196 -8.73 -21.60 22.29
C SER A 196 -7.78 -22.17 23.33
N GLY A 197 -7.00 -21.34 24.03
CA GLY A 197 -5.93 -21.74 24.93
C GLY A 197 -4.80 -22.53 24.25
N GLN A 198 -4.75 -22.54 22.91
CA GLN A 198 -3.79 -23.31 22.13
C GLN A 198 -2.52 -22.50 21.84
N SER A 199 -1.41 -23.20 21.72
CA SER A 199 -0.16 -22.69 21.19
C SER A 199 -0.21 -22.68 19.65
N PHE A 200 0.35 -21.64 19.03
CA PHE A 200 0.41 -21.52 17.57
C PHE A 200 1.85 -21.40 17.08
N PRO A 201 2.58 -22.54 17.01
CA PRO A 201 3.95 -22.53 16.52
C PRO A 201 4.00 -22.13 15.03
N TYR A 202 4.76 -21.12 14.72
CA TYR A 202 4.92 -20.59 13.37
C TYR A 202 6.35 -20.13 13.11
N ARG A 203 6.80 -20.20 11.85
CA ARG A 203 8.15 -19.75 11.48
C ARG A 203 8.10 -18.25 11.20
N ILE A 204 8.69 -17.48 12.11
CA ILE A 204 8.78 -16.02 12.00
C ILE A 204 10.23 -15.54 12.06
N ASN A 205 10.48 -14.36 11.53
CA ASN A 205 11.63 -13.56 11.91
C ASN A 205 11.22 -12.65 13.08
N PRO A 206 11.76 -12.84 14.31
CA PRO A 206 11.31 -12.13 15.50
C PRO A 206 11.36 -10.61 15.34
N SER A 207 12.48 -10.06 14.86
CA SER A 207 12.65 -8.60 14.71
C SER A 207 11.66 -7.97 13.74
N LEU A 208 11.35 -8.67 12.63
CA LEU A 208 10.33 -8.19 11.71
C LEU A 208 8.92 -8.31 12.28
N PHE A 209 8.66 -9.39 13.01
CA PHE A 209 7.35 -9.60 13.62
C PHE A 209 7.08 -8.57 14.72
N GLU A 210 8.08 -8.28 15.58
CA GLU A 210 8.02 -7.18 16.55
C GLU A 210 7.79 -5.82 15.87
N MET A 211 8.46 -5.55 14.73
CA MET A 211 8.22 -4.34 13.95
C MET A 211 6.79 -4.26 13.43
N LEU A 212 6.19 -5.37 13.02
CA LEU A 212 4.79 -5.44 12.60
C LEU A 212 3.88 -5.06 13.78
N LEU A 213 4.09 -5.67 14.95
CA LEU A 213 3.32 -5.39 16.16
C LEU A 213 3.46 -3.91 16.57
N MET A 214 4.69 -3.39 16.63
CA MET A 214 4.96 -2.00 16.96
C MET A 214 4.20 -1.03 16.03
N ASN A 215 4.20 -1.29 14.70
CA ASN A 215 3.50 -0.43 13.75
C ASN A 215 1.98 -0.49 13.92
N LEU A 216 1.39 -1.64 14.23
CA LEU A 216 -0.06 -1.76 14.47
C LEU A 216 -0.45 -1.05 15.76
N LEU A 217 0.24 -1.33 16.88
CA LEU A 217 -0.10 -0.76 18.19
C LEU A 217 0.16 0.76 18.25
N THR A 218 1.27 1.23 17.70
CA THR A 218 1.53 2.68 17.66
C THR A 218 0.55 3.42 16.76
N ASN A 219 0.04 2.78 15.69
CA ASN A 219 -1.03 3.37 14.90
C ASN A 219 -2.34 3.48 15.68
N ALA A 220 -2.73 2.47 16.44
CA ALA A 220 -3.93 2.51 17.28
C ALA A 220 -3.90 3.67 18.28
N ILE A 221 -2.74 3.93 18.92
CA ILE A 221 -2.55 5.08 19.82
C ILE A 221 -2.60 6.39 19.06
N LYS A 222 -1.84 6.48 17.97
CA LYS A 222 -1.65 7.72 17.20
C LYS A 222 -2.95 8.24 16.57
N TYR A 223 -3.79 7.33 16.12
CA TYR A 223 -5.07 7.63 15.45
C TYR A 223 -6.27 7.43 16.38
N ASN A 224 -6.06 7.62 17.68
CA ASN A 224 -7.13 7.65 18.67
C ASN A 224 -7.47 9.10 19.05
N GLU A 225 -8.76 9.42 19.08
CA GLU A 225 -9.32 10.69 19.54
C GLU A 225 -10.36 10.47 20.66
N SER A 226 -10.59 9.23 21.09
CA SER A 226 -11.61 8.86 22.08
C SER A 226 -11.16 8.92 23.54
N GLY A 227 -9.99 9.51 23.83
CA GLY A 227 -9.43 9.63 25.17
C GLY A 227 -8.43 8.52 25.48
N ILE A 228 -8.87 7.35 25.97
CA ILE A 228 -7.98 6.21 26.25
C ILE A 228 -7.98 5.26 25.04
N PRO A 229 -6.83 5.07 24.36
CA PRO A 229 -6.69 4.08 23.32
C PRO A 229 -6.92 2.67 23.87
N LYS A 230 -7.74 1.87 23.17
CA LYS A 230 -7.98 0.47 23.50
C LYS A 230 -7.65 -0.38 22.29
N VAL A 231 -6.97 -1.50 22.53
CA VAL A 231 -6.64 -2.48 21.50
C VAL A 231 -6.91 -3.88 22.01
N ASP A 232 -7.81 -4.58 21.31
CA ASP A 232 -8.09 -6.00 21.58
C ASP A 232 -7.38 -6.85 20.53
N ILE A 233 -6.51 -7.76 20.98
CA ILE A 233 -5.76 -8.69 20.13
C ILE A 233 -6.35 -10.07 20.31
N THR A 234 -7.00 -10.61 19.27
CA THR A 234 -7.69 -11.91 19.35
C THR A 234 -7.04 -12.93 18.41
N PHE A 235 -6.76 -14.13 18.92
CA PHE A 235 -6.25 -15.26 18.16
C PHE A 235 -7.40 -16.20 17.79
N GLU A 236 -7.70 -16.33 16.51
CA GLU A 236 -8.80 -17.15 16.01
C GLU A 236 -8.27 -18.22 15.02
N PRO A 237 -8.12 -19.48 15.46
CA PRO A 237 -7.78 -20.55 14.54
C PRO A 237 -8.98 -20.88 13.62
N GLN A 238 -8.74 -20.88 12.31
CA GLN A 238 -9.73 -21.21 11.29
C GLN A 238 -9.20 -22.28 10.34
N LYS A 239 -10.08 -22.92 9.56
CA LYS A 239 -9.71 -23.98 8.60
C LYS A 239 -8.57 -23.60 7.64
N ARG A 240 -8.41 -22.33 7.31
CA ARG A 240 -7.40 -21.83 6.35
C ARG A 240 -6.15 -21.22 6.99
N GLY A 241 -6.10 -21.11 8.31
CA GLY A 241 -4.96 -20.50 8.99
C GLY A 241 -5.33 -19.88 10.34
N LEU A 242 -4.35 -19.25 10.97
CA LEU A 242 -4.53 -18.45 12.17
C LEU A 242 -4.85 -17.00 11.77
N TYR A 243 -5.91 -16.48 12.32
CA TYR A 243 -6.32 -15.08 12.21
C TYR A 243 -5.93 -14.38 13.52
N ILE A 244 -5.06 -13.40 13.44
CA ILE A 244 -4.72 -12.54 14.57
C ILE A 244 -5.35 -11.18 14.28
N ARG A 245 -6.36 -10.83 15.05
CA ARG A 245 -7.16 -9.64 14.87
C ARG A 245 -6.77 -8.58 15.90
N PHE A 246 -6.47 -7.39 15.43
CA PHE A 246 -6.15 -6.20 16.20
C PHE A 246 -7.29 -5.21 16.02
N GLU A 247 -8.10 -5.00 17.03
CA GLU A 247 -9.24 -4.08 17.02
C GLU A 247 -8.93 -2.86 17.88
N ASP A 248 -9.07 -1.67 17.31
CA ASP A 248 -8.87 -0.40 18.00
C ASP A 248 -10.16 0.42 18.08
N ASN A 249 -10.23 1.32 19.08
CA ASN A 249 -11.33 2.27 19.25
C ASN A 249 -10.98 3.66 18.67
N GLY A 250 -10.13 3.72 17.66
CA GLY A 250 -9.66 4.96 17.04
C GLY A 250 -10.66 5.61 16.09
N ILE A 251 -10.15 6.56 15.28
CA ILE A 251 -10.94 7.36 14.34
C ILE A 251 -11.60 6.55 13.21
N GLY A 252 -11.25 5.27 13.06
CA GLY A 252 -11.77 4.41 11.99
C GLY A 252 -11.18 4.73 10.62
N ILE A 253 -11.69 4.02 9.59
CA ILE A 253 -11.20 4.11 8.21
C ILE A 253 -12.39 4.40 7.28
N LYS A 254 -12.28 5.44 6.45
CA LYS A 254 -13.30 5.77 5.44
C LYS A 254 -13.55 4.62 4.47
N LYS A 255 -14.81 4.46 4.04
CA LYS A 255 -15.17 3.49 3.00
C LYS A 255 -14.31 3.71 1.74
N GLY A 256 -13.73 2.62 1.19
CA GLY A 256 -12.85 2.67 0.02
C GLY A 256 -11.37 2.96 0.29
N GLU A 257 -11.00 3.31 1.54
CA GLU A 257 -9.61 3.53 1.93
C GLU A 257 -8.92 2.27 2.47
N THR A 258 -9.66 1.27 2.94
CA THR A 258 -9.16 0.05 3.60
C THR A 258 -8.10 -0.73 2.79
N LYS A 259 -8.12 -0.65 1.46
CA LYS A 259 -7.08 -1.23 0.59
C LYS A 259 -5.96 -0.25 0.28
N LYS A 260 -6.23 1.06 0.32
CA LYS A 260 -5.26 2.10 -0.06
C LYS A 260 -4.28 2.40 1.07
N ILE A 261 -4.69 2.26 2.33
CA ILE A 261 -3.85 2.51 3.51
C ILE A 261 -2.59 1.64 3.57
N PHE A 262 -2.56 0.50 2.86
CA PHE A 262 -1.39 -0.35 2.71
C PHE A 262 -0.47 0.04 1.55
N ARG A 263 -0.82 1.06 0.76
CA ARG A 263 0.05 1.54 -0.31
C ARG A 263 1.21 2.35 0.27
N LYS A 264 2.37 2.17 -0.31
CA LYS A 264 3.59 2.90 0.04
C LYS A 264 3.33 4.41 -0.05
N PHE A 265 3.71 5.16 1.01
CA PHE A 265 3.56 6.62 1.13
C PHE A 265 2.11 7.14 1.19
N TYR A 266 1.13 6.24 1.28
CA TYR A 266 -0.26 6.64 1.33
C TYR A 266 -0.66 7.14 2.72
N GLN A 267 -1.42 8.24 2.76
CA GLN A 267 -1.98 8.84 3.98
C GLN A 267 -3.43 9.23 3.71
N VAL A 268 -4.32 8.96 4.66
CA VAL A 268 -5.74 9.32 4.57
C VAL A 268 -5.91 10.82 4.84
N GLY A 269 -6.80 11.51 4.10
CA GLY A 269 -7.16 12.92 4.36
C GLY A 269 -6.21 13.96 3.77
N ARG A 270 -5.26 13.57 2.93
CA ARG A 270 -4.35 14.51 2.27
C ARG A 270 -4.93 15.05 0.97
N SER A 271 -5.73 16.09 1.06
CA SER A 271 -5.79 17.17 0.07
C SER A 271 -4.77 18.24 0.49
N ASP A 272 -4.13 18.89 -0.43
CA ASP A 272 -2.90 19.70 -0.42
C ASP A 272 -2.59 20.65 0.79
N ASN A 273 -3.38 20.68 1.85
CA ASN A 273 -3.31 21.68 2.93
C ASN A 273 -3.28 21.17 4.37
N MET A 274 -3.19 19.88 4.66
CA MET A 274 -3.11 19.40 6.05
C MET A 274 -1.88 18.52 6.29
N SER A 275 -1.11 18.87 7.31
CA SER A 275 0.03 18.12 7.83
C SER A 275 -0.45 16.77 8.42
N ALA A 276 -0.67 15.78 7.56
CA ALA A 276 -0.93 14.43 8.03
C ALA A 276 0.30 13.93 8.81
N ARG A 277 0.12 13.60 10.08
CA ARG A 277 1.19 13.09 10.94
C ARG A 277 1.68 11.73 10.45
N GLY A 278 2.95 11.62 10.02
CA GLY A 278 3.62 10.36 9.73
C GLY A 278 4.13 10.20 8.29
N THR A 279 4.87 9.13 8.05
CA THR A 279 5.56 8.87 6.77
C THR A 279 4.73 8.12 5.72
N GLY A 280 3.61 7.50 6.11
CA GLY A 280 2.83 6.61 5.24
C GLY A 280 3.54 5.29 4.93
N LEU A 281 4.52 4.89 5.75
CA LEU A 281 5.28 3.65 5.57
C LEU A 281 4.84 2.53 6.50
N GLY A 282 4.27 2.84 7.68
CA GLY A 282 3.99 1.85 8.73
C GLY A 282 3.13 0.67 8.26
N LEU A 283 1.95 0.94 7.69
CA LEU A 283 1.05 -0.13 7.21
C LEU A 283 1.58 -0.82 5.95
N TYR A 284 2.36 -0.14 5.11
CA TYR A 284 3.05 -0.79 4.00
C TYR A 284 4.10 -1.79 4.50
N LEU A 285 4.88 -1.44 5.54
CA LEU A 285 5.81 -2.35 6.21
C LEU A 285 5.07 -3.55 6.80
N VAL A 286 3.97 -3.33 7.51
CA VAL A 286 3.12 -4.39 8.07
C VAL A 286 2.68 -5.36 6.97
N GLN A 287 2.21 -4.87 5.82
CA GLN A 287 1.81 -5.72 4.70
C GLN A 287 3.00 -6.48 4.10
N SER A 288 4.14 -5.84 3.98
CA SER A 288 5.36 -6.45 3.44
C SER A 288 5.90 -7.55 4.36
N ILE A 289 5.91 -7.29 5.68
CA ILE A 289 6.30 -8.26 6.70
C ILE A 289 5.33 -9.45 6.71
N ALA A 290 4.02 -9.21 6.66
CA ALA A 290 3.03 -10.29 6.55
C ALA A 290 3.31 -11.20 5.35
N ARG A 291 3.68 -10.63 4.18
CA ARG A 291 4.05 -11.41 2.97
C ARG A 291 5.33 -12.22 3.15
N ILE A 292 6.36 -11.68 3.82
CA ILE A 292 7.59 -12.42 4.14
C ILE A 292 7.26 -13.66 4.96
N HIS A 293 6.31 -13.55 5.89
CA HIS A 293 5.79 -14.66 6.70
C HIS A 293 4.72 -15.50 5.97
N LYS A 294 4.62 -15.40 4.63
CA LYS A 294 3.64 -16.11 3.79
C LYS A 294 2.18 -15.85 4.18
N GLY A 295 1.95 -14.81 4.97
CA GLY A 295 0.64 -14.36 5.41
C GLY A 295 0.10 -13.20 4.56
N ARG A 296 -1.02 -12.69 5.00
CA ARG A 296 -1.64 -11.48 4.46
C ARG A 296 -2.28 -10.67 5.58
N ILE A 297 -2.38 -9.36 5.39
CA ILE A 297 -3.11 -8.49 6.30
C ILE A 297 -4.24 -7.80 5.55
N SER A 298 -5.34 -7.60 6.22
CA SER A 298 -6.49 -6.82 5.76
C SER A 298 -6.94 -5.86 6.84
N ALA A 299 -7.64 -4.79 6.44
CA ALA A 299 -8.25 -3.83 7.35
C ALA A 299 -9.74 -3.75 7.08
N TRP A 300 -10.50 -3.56 8.15
CA TRP A 300 -11.93 -3.34 8.14
C TRP A 300 -12.30 -2.22 9.13
N SER A 301 -13.34 -1.47 8.83
CA SER A 301 -13.92 -0.47 9.72
C SER A 301 -15.37 -0.19 9.31
N GLU A 302 -16.23 0.08 10.27
CA GLU A 302 -17.61 0.54 9.99
C GLU A 302 -17.64 1.96 9.42
N GLY A 303 -16.56 2.72 9.62
CA GLY A 303 -16.44 4.10 9.17
C GLY A 303 -15.75 5.00 10.18
N GLU A 304 -15.84 6.31 9.96
CA GLU A 304 -15.21 7.31 10.83
C GLU A 304 -15.82 7.27 12.24
N GLY A 305 -14.97 7.34 13.25
CA GLY A 305 -15.34 7.30 14.68
C GLY A 305 -15.74 5.92 15.20
N LYS A 306 -15.58 4.86 14.40
CA LYS A 306 -16.00 3.49 14.77
C LYS A 306 -14.84 2.52 15.02
N GLY A 307 -13.62 3.05 15.12
CA GLY A 307 -12.43 2.22 15.25
C GLY A 307 -12.10 1.42 13.99
N SER A 308 -11.06 0.63 14.06
CA SER A 308 -10.61 -0.24 12.98
C SER A 308 -10.20 -1.62 13.46
N ALA A 309 -10.30 -2.61 12.56
CA ALA A 309 -9.83 -3.96 12.78
C ALA A 309 -8.80 -4.33 11.72
N PHE A 310 -7.58 -4.65 12.16
CA PHE A 310 -6.53 -5.18 11.29
C PHE A 310 -6.43 -6.68 11.53
N THR A 311 -6.57 -7.49 10.47
CA THR A 311 -6.52 -8.95 10.58
C THR A 311 -5.30 -9.49 9.84
N LEU A 312 -4.33 -10.00 10.59
CA LEU A 312 -3.20 -10.76 10.07
C LEU A 312 -3.62 -12.22 9.92
N ILE A 313 -3.46 -12.78 8.73
CA ILE A 313 -3.83 -14.15 8.39
C ILE A 313 -2.56 -14.91 8.04
N LEU A 314 -2.23 -15.90 8.85
CA LEU A 314 -1.06 -16.77 8.67
C LEU A 314 -1.53 -18.18 8.31
N PRO A 315 -1.08 -18.77 7.17
CA PRO A 315 -1.50 -20.11 6.77
C PRO A 315 -0.90 -21.16 7.70
N LEU A 316 -1.73 -21.84 8.48
CA LEU A 316 -1.30 -23.01 9.25
C LEU A 316 -1.27 -24.24 8.32
N ARG A 317 -0.17 -24.98 8.33
CA ARG A 317 -0.16 -26.30 7.69
C ARG A 317 -1.05 -27.23 8.51
N THR A 318 -2.00 -27.89 7.88
CA THR A 318 -3.04 -28.76 8.48
C THR A 318 -2.47 -29.91 9.35
N SER A 319 -1.16 -30.14 9.33
CA SER A 319 -0.48 -31.15 10.15
C SER A 319 -0.25 -30.76 11.61
N LEU A 320 -0.57 -29.51 12.02
CA LEU A 320 -0.33 -28.98 13.36
C LEU A 320 -1.61 -28.70 14.15
N ILE A 321 -2.78 -28.88 13.56
CA ILE A 321 -4.06 -28.80 14.28
C ILE A 321 -4.37 -30.21 14.77
N PRO A 322 -4.32 -30.50 16.10
CA PRO A 322 -4.77 -31.78 16.63
C PRO A 322 -6.24 -31.96 16.22
N ASP A 323 -6.55 -33.03 15.49
CA ASP A 323 -7.91 -33.37 15.11
C ASP A 323 -8.72 -33.61 16.43
N PRO A 324 -9.72 -32.77 16.74
CA PRO A 324 -10.49 -32.93 17.97
C PRO A 324 -11.19 -34.29 18.04
N ALA A 325 -11.39 -34.97 16.93
CA ALA A 325 -11.97 -36.33 16.86
C ALA A 325 -10.98 -37.42 17.36
N LYS A 326 -9.65 -37.18 17.37
CA LYS A 326 -8.66 -38.16 17.83
C LYS A 326 -8.37 -38.10 19.33
N GLN A 327 -8.80 -37.10 20.04
CA GLN A 327 -8.64 -37.01 21.50
C GLN A 327 -9.72 -37.75 22.28
N GLN A 328 -10.89 -38.02 21.71
CA GLN A 328 -11.96 -38.80 22.38
C GLN A 328 -11.77 -40.32 22.29
N GLY A 329 -10.88 -40.82 21.42
CA GLY A 329 -10.67 -42.27 21.25
C GLY A 329 -9.65 -42.92 22.17
N ARG A 330 -9.00 -42.17 23.07
CA ARG A 330 -7.91 -42.70 23.96
C ARG A 330 -8.28 -42.94 25.42
N LYS A 331 -9.53 -42.71 25.80
CA LYS A 331 -10.06 -43.17 27.11
C LYS A 331 -11.00 -44.32 26.86
N ILE A 332 -10.52 -45.53 26.90
CA ILE A 332 -11.11 -46.82 27.28
C ILE A 332 -10.25 -47.93 26.65
N LYS A 333 -9.19 -48.29 27.30
CA LYS A 333 -8.65 -49.68 27.38
C LYS A 333 -7.47 -49.65 28.35
N GLY A 334 -7.74 -50.09 29.54
CA GLY A 334 -6.81 -50.36 30.58
C GLY A 334 -7.54 -50.70 31.83
#